data_90f617f203f66601c1ba4463e6032419
#
_entry.id   90f617f203f66601c1ba4463e6032419
#
_cell.length_a   1.000
_cell.length_b   1.000
_cell.length_c   1.000
_cell.angle_alpha   90.00
_cell.angle_beta   90.00
_cell.angle_gamma   90.00
#
_symmetry.space_group_name_H-M   'P 1'
#
loop_
_entity.id
_entity.type
_entity.pdbx_description
1 polymer ?
#
loop_
_entity_poly.entity_id
_entity_poly.type
_entity_poly.pdbx_seq_one_letter_code
_entity_poly.pdbx_strand_id
1 'polypeptide(L)'
;MQVPKFKEFITETDIGRKDKPMTVAIVTVADSKDPKENTTADLITKACKKKGIKCIIVNTKSTIITAKDEDKGTLTVYNYDGKNAEHTFVGRDTVCIVRGGALEDEAGLSLISSFQNSQAFMINTRAAMLTCDNKLTTALLFEKFGIPTPKTAFVSNENNIKTALDMVGGKFPIILKTLTGTQGVGVIKIESYEGLVATVQAMWKLEAELLIQEYMPSDFDVRTFVVDNKIFASTKRVHSTYDFRSNTHRGAEAEPYILSDEEKELVLKAARLSRAYMVGVDHIIHKNKPYLLEINGSPGSGADYEGYQHRDYYADAEPAGRIDGEKMMSNVIDHIQDRAHWDRQSLIECGWLETVELDEVGKVRVKFDTGNGSKACALHADKILEDGKIVKWKYDGKTYSKPRHGKSEVFRSNATNEPSEIRPTILMDLTFNGFTYKDVEIGLDQRPRSGSDLLVNRDLMRLMNISVNPNRTFVLSKRLRPVEKEGKQDKVGFEPDKEDNDEK
;
A
#
# COMPACT_ATOMS: atom_id res chain seq x y z
N MET A 1 5.69 26.77 -24.85
CA MET A 1 4.71 27.46 -23.97
C MET A 1 4.84 26.87 -22.58
N GLN A 2 5.28 27.67 -21.64
CA GLN A 2 5.58 27.29 -20.27
C GLN A 2 4.31 26.86 -19.55
N VAL A 3 4.39 25.75 -18.82
CA VAL A 3 3.39 25.30 -17.84
C VAL A 3 3.88 25.72 -16.44
N PRO A 4 3.63 26.96 -16.00
CA PRO A 4 4.18 27.44 -14.73
C PRO A 4 3.28 27.25 -13.51
N LYS A 5 1.98 26.97 -13.68
CA LYS A 5 1.03 27.01 -12.55
C LYS A 5 0.77 25.69 -11.83
N PHE A 6 1.11 24.58 -12.43
CA PHE A 6 0.98 23.28 -11.76
C PHE A 6 2.01 23.08 -10.64
N LYS A 7 3.20 23.68 -10.79
CA LYS A 7 4.20 23.70 -9.70
C LYS A 7 3.78 24.61 -8.52
N GLU A 8 3.04 25.68 -8.77
CA GLU A 8 2.56 26.58 -7.70
C GLU A 8 1.43 25.94 -6.91
N PHE A 9 0.52 25.21 -7.54
CA PHE A 9 -0.61 24.56 -6.85
C PHE A 9 -0.18 23.36 -5.97
N ILE A 10 0.84 22.62 -6.40
CA ILE A 10 1.49 21.58 -5.56
C ILE A 10 2.32 22.23 -4.46
N THR A 11 2.93 23.39 -4.73
CA THR A 11 3.80 24.08 -3.76
C THR A 11 3.06 24.72 -2.60
N GLU A 12 1.82 25.18 -2.70
CA GLU A 12 1.13 25.78 -1.55
C GLU A 12 0.61 24.74 -0.55
N THR A 13 0.17 23.56 -0.98
CA THR A 13 -0.15 22.45 -0.08
C THR A 13 1.08 21.65 0.38
N ASP A 14 2.14 21.57 -0.45
CA ASP A 14 3.40 20.92 -0.13
C ASP A 14 4.40 21.82 0.61
N ILE A 15 4.42 23.13 0.33
CA ILE A 15 5.31 24.10 1.00
C ILE A 15 5.08 24.12 2.51
N GLY A 16 3.83 24.00 2.94
CA GLY A 16 3.51 23.88 4.37
C GLY A 16 3.86 22.52 5.00
N ARG A 17 4.16 21.48 4.18
CA ARG A 17 4.48 20.14 4.67
C ARG A 17 5.98 19.83 4.71
N LYS A 18 6.77 20.40 3.81
CA LYS A 18 8.24 20.19 3.80
C LYS A 18 8.90 20.68 5.08
N ASP A 19 8.34 21.68 5.73
CA ASP A 19 8.89 22.29 6.95
C ASP A 19 8.37 21.65 8.25
N LYS A 20 7.39 20.75 8.19
CA LYS A 20 6.91 20.05 9.39
C LYS A 20 7.79 18.84 9.69
N PRO A 21 8.19 18.67 10.96
CA PRO A 21 9.02 17.53 11.34
C PRO A 21 8.29 16.21 11.09
N MET A 22 8.96 15.26 10.43
CA MET A 22 8.51 13.90 10.28
C MET A 22 8.64 13.16 11.61
N THR A 23 7.62 12.35 11.95
CA THR A 23 7.69 11.39 13.05
C THR A 23 7.69 9.98 12.48
N VAL A 24 8.55 9.11 12.99
CA VAL A 24 8.55 7.68 12.67
C VAL A 24 7.96 6.91 13.85
N ALA A 25 6.92 6.13 13.59
CA ALA A 25 6.37 5.15 14.52
C ALA A 25 6.79 3.75 14.07
N ILE A 26 7.41 2.97 14.94
CA ILE A 26 7.75 1.57 14.67
C ILE A 26 6.79 0.69 15.45
N VAL A 27 5.86 0.04 14.76
CA VAL A 27 4.90 -0.89 15.37
C VAL A 27 5.52 -2.28 15.39
N THR A 28 5.70 -2.85 16.60
CA THR A 28 6.39 -4.12 16.81
C THR A 28 5.91 -4.81 18.09
N VAL A 29 6.21 -6.09 18.27
CA VAL A 29 5.98 -6.82 19.53
C VAL A 29 7.20 -6.81 20.48
N ALA A 30 8.38 -6.45 19.97
CA ALA A 30 9.62 -6.57 20.73
C ALA A 30 9.74 -5.47 21.78
N ASP A 31 10.23 -5.84 22.94
CA ASP A 31 10.58 -4.89 23.99
C ASP A 31 11.83 -4.12 23.57
N SER A 32 11.79 -2.79 23.67
CA SER A 32 12.92 -1.91 23.42
C SER A 32 14.15 -2.20 24.33
N LYS A 33 13.95 -3.03 25.36
CA LYS A 33 14.99 -3.43 26.34
C LYS A 33 15.72 -4.72 25.98
N ASP A 34 15.20 -5.51 25.01
CA ASP A 34 15.94 -6.68 24.51
C ASP A 34 16.48 -6.43 23.10
N PRO A 35 17.78 -6.02 22.99
CA PRO A 35 18.41 -5.76 21.70
C PRO A 35 18.47 -7.00 20.79
N LYS A 36 18.27 -8.22 21.30
CA LYS A 36 18.29 -9.45 20.51
C LYS A 36 17.05 -9.64 19.65
N GLU A 37 15.92 -9.08 20.07
CA GLU A 37 14.63 -9.28 19.38
C GLU A 37 14.34 -8.23 18.30
N ASN A 38 15.06 -7.09 18.27
CA ASN A 38 14.67 -5.92 17.45
C ASN A 38 15.75 -5.26 16.62
N THR A 39 16.66 -6.04 16.09
CA THR A 39 17.82 -5.52 15.37
C THR A 39 17.49 -4.50 14.27
N THR A 40 16.42 -4.71 13.49
CA THR A 40 16.01 -3.75 12.44
C THR A 40 15.36 -2.49 13.02
N ALA A 41 14.55 -2.61 14.07
CA ALA A 41 13.95 -1.46 14.74
C ALA A 41 15.03 -0.56 15.37
N ASP A 42 16.08 -1.16 15.94
CA ASP A 42 17.24 -0.43 16.47
C ASP A 42 18.01 0.31 15.40
N LEU A 43 18.24 -0.31 14.23
CA LEU A 43 18.89 0.34 13.09
C LEU A 43 18.08 1.52 12.57
N ILE A 44 16.76 1.37 12.46
CA ILE A 44 15.84 2.45 12.09
C ILE A 44 15.90 3.59 13.12
N THR A 45 15.86 3.25 14.41
CA THR A 45 15.94 4.22 15.51
C THR A 45 17.27 4.98 15.50
N LYS A 46 18.40 4.28 15.29
CA LYS A 46 19.72 4.89 15.12
C LYS A 46 19.78 5.84 13.93
N ALA A 47 19.22 5.40 12.77
CA ALA A 47 19.17 6.21 11.56
C ALA A 47 18.33 7.49 11.77
N CYS A 48 17.16 7.37 12.39
CA CYS A 48 16.33 8.52 12.76
C CYS A 48 17.05 9.49 13.70
N LYS A 49 17.70 8.96 14.76
CA LYS A 49 18.45 9.79 15.71
C LYS A 49 19.57 10.58 15.05
N LYS A 50 20.34 9.94 14.16
CA LYS A 50 21.42 10.60 13.39
C LYS A 50 20.90 11.75 12.53
N LYS A 51 19.65 11.68 12.10
CA LYS A 51 18.98 12.66 11.22
C LYS A 51 18.09 13.66 11.96
N GLY A 52 18.04 13.61 13.30
CA GLY A 52 17.19 14.47 14.12
C GLY A 52 15.68 14.20 13.97
N ILE A 53 15.31 13.00 13.51
CA ILE A 53 13.92 12.58 13.30
C ILE A 53 13.39 11.96 14.59
N LYS A 54 12.21 12.40 15.04
CA LYS A 54 11.51 11.79 16.17
C LYS A 54 11.10 10.36 15.80
N CYS A 55 11.56 9.37 16.60
CA CYS A 55 11.23 7.96 16.41
C CYS A 55 10.64 7.40 17.69
N ILE A 56 9.51 6.70 17.59
CA ILE A 56 8.79 6.12 18.71
C ILE A 56 8.53 4.65 18.41
N ILE A 57 8.96 3.76 19.31
CA ILE A 57 8.60 2.34 19.25
C ILE A 57 7.26 2.16 19.92
N VAL A 58 6.32 1.55 19.19
CA VAL A 58 4.96 1.23 19.66
C VAL A 58 4.88 -0.29 19.79
N ASN A 59 4.99 -0.77 21.03
CA ASN A 59 4.96 -2.20 21.34
C ASN A 59 3.51 -2.67 21.47
N THR A 60 3.05 -3.55 20.58
CA THR A 60 1.66 -4.04 20.54
C THR A 60 1.24 -4.77 21.83
N LYS A 61 2.19 -5.36 22.55
CA LYS A 61 1.91 -6.07 23.82
C LYS A 61 1.77 -5.14 25.04
N SER A 62 2.16 -3.87 24.92
CA SER A 62 2.11 -2.89 26.02
C SER A 62 1.43 -1.58 25.64
N THR A 63 0.79 -1.51 24.47
CA THR A 63 0.12 -0.32 23.98
C THR A 63 -1.37 -0.34 24.28
N ILE A 64 -1.89 0.80 24.73
CA ILE A 64 -3.32 1.06 24.86
C ILE A 64 -3.72 2.03 23.78
N ILE A 65 -4.78 1.70 23.05
CA ILE A 65 -5.49 2.59 22.14
C ILE A 65 -6.93 2.71 22.61
N THR A 66 -7.52 3.88 22.43
CA THR A 66 -8.92 4.11 22.84
C THR A 66 -9.75 4.49 21.63
N ALA A 67 -10.99 4.00 21.56
CA ALA A 67 -11.97 4.41 20.57
C ALA A 67 -12.59 5.78 20.97
N LYS A 68 -11.75 6.82 21.09
CA LYS A 68 -12.22 8.20 21.29
C LYS A 68 -12.53 8.82 19.94
N ASP A 69 -13.51 9.71 19.91
CA ASP A 69 -13.73 10.66 18.79
C ASP A 69 -12.56 11.64 18.74
N GLU A 70 -11.43 11.19 18.22
CA GLU A 70 -10.29 12.03 17.97
C GLU A 70 -10.45 12.71 16.59
N ASP A 71 -9.84 13.87 16.44
CA ASP A 71 -9.79 14.55 15.16
C ASP A 71 -9.35 13.60 14.06
N LYS A 72 -10.13 13.54 12.98
CA LYS A 72 -9.78 12.71 11.81
C LYS A 72 -8.39 13.09 11.33
N GLY A 73 -7.42 12.22 11.49
CA GLY A 73 -6.03 12.45 11.10
C GLY A 73 -5.03 12.47 12.26
N THR A 74 -5.47 12.26 13.51
CA THR A 74 -4.58 12.01 14.64
C THR A 74 -4.81 10.63 15.25
N LEU A 75 -3.78 10.09 15.89
CA LEU A 75 -3.86 8.86 16.68
C LEU A 75 -3.09 9.06 17.97
N THR A 76 -3.76 8.85 19.10
CA THR A 76 -3.13 8.83 20.42
C THR A 76 -2.98 7.41 20.92
N VAL A 77 -1.77 7.05 21.29
CA VAL A 77 -1.44 5.76 21.89
C VAL A 77 -0.76 5.97 23.24
N TYR A 78 -0.96 5.03 24.13
CA TYR A 78 -0.31 5.00 25.44
C TYR A 78 0.61 3.78 25.49
N ASN A 79 1.92 4.00 25.48
CA ASN A 79 2.90 2.93 25.67
C ASN A 79 3.21 2.77 27.15
N TYR A 80 3.21 1.54 27.64
CA TYR A 80 3.69 1.25 28.98
C TYR A 80 5.16 0.81 28.94
N ASP A 81 6.04 1.65 29.51
CA ASP A 81 7.45 1.35 29.75
C ASP A 81 7.78 1.71 31.20
N GLY A 82 7.13 0.99 32.14
CA GLY A 82 7.17 1.31 33.58
C GLY A 82 6.37 2.54 33.97
N LYS A 83 5.97 3.36 32.99
CA LYS A 83 5.03 4.50 33.10
C LYS A 83 4.21 4.54 31.82
N ASN A 84 2.94 4.92 31.94
CA ASN A 84 2.12 5.19 30.74
C ASN A 84 2.63 6.48 30.08
N ALA A 85 3.26 6.36 28.94
CA ALA A 85 3.68 7.49 28.11
C ALA A 85 2.66 7.69 26.99
N GLU A 86 2.07 8.88 26.95
CA GLU A 86 1.14 9.29 25.90
C GLU A 86 1.92 9.78 24.67
N HIS A 87 1.55 9.30 23.51
CA HIS A 87 2.09 9.73 22.22
C HIS A 87 0.95 10.05 21.26
N THR A 88 0.86 11.28 20.82
CA THR A 88 -0.07 11.69 19.75
C THR A 88 0.69 11.80 18.43
N PHE A 89 0.19 11.11 17.42
CA PHE A 89 0.69 11.09 16.05
C PHE A 89 -0.25 11.88 15.16
N VAL A 90 0.29 12.85 14.44
CA VAL A 90 -0.42 13.49 13.32
C VAL A 90 -0.17 12.64 12.09
N GLY A 91 -1.21 11.98 11.58
CA GLY A 91 -1.05 10.94 10.56
C GLY A 91 -0.29 11.40 9.32
N ARG A 92 -0.64 12.56 8.76
CA ARG A 92 0.03 13.12 7.58
C ARG A 92 1.51 13.48 7.78
N ASP A 93 1.96 13.58 9.02
CA ASP A 93 3.36 13.86 9.37
C ASP A 93 4.06 12.62 9.94
N THR A 94 3.38 11.47 9.91
CA THR A 94 3.85 10.21 10.50
C THR A 94 4.13 9.15 9.46
N VAL A 95 5.29 8.52 9.56
CA VAL A 95 5.61 7.26 8.89
C VAL A 95 5.46 6.13 9.89
N CYS A 96 4.58 5.18 9.60
CA CYS A 96 4.41 3.99 10.43
C CYS A 96 5.11 2.80 9.79
N ILE A 97 6.17 2.32 10.43
CA ILE A 97 6.93 1.13 9.98
C ILE A 97 6.46 -0.07 10.79
N VAL A 98 5.85 -1.03 10.11
CA VAL A 98 5.31 -2.25 10.72
C VAL A 98 6.35 -3.36 10.69
N ARG A 99 6.57 -3.99 11.86
CA ARG A 99 7.45 -5.16 11.98
C ARG A 99 6.64 -6.43 12.17
N GLY A 100 7.17 -7.58 11.70
CA GLY A 100 6.44 -8.83 11.51
C GLY A 100 5.66 -9.32 12.73
N GLY A 101 6.24 -9.27 13.91
CA GLY A 101 5.56 -9.69 15.13
C GLY A 101 4.28 -8.92 15.47
N ALA A 102 4.07 -7.73 14.87
CA ALA A 102 2.83 -6.96 15.05
C ALA A 102 1.60 -7.60 14.37
N LEU A 103 1.78 -8.67 13.59
CA LEU A 103 0.68 -9.40 12.92
C LEU A 103 0.17 -10.59 13.74
N GLU A 104 0.80 -10.93 14.85
CA GLU A 104 0.54 -12.17 15.60
C GLU A 104 -0.82 -12.17 16.29
N ASP A 105 -1.42 -11.00 16.52
CA ASP A 105 -2.71 -10.90 17.18
C ASP A 105 -3.59 -9.75 16.64
N GLU A 106 -4.88 -9.81 16.98
CA GLU A 106 -5.87 -8.82 16.56
C GLU A 106 -5.59 -7.41 17.12
N ALA A 107 -4.94 -7.31 18.28
CA ALA A 107 -4.57 -6.01 18.85
C ALA A 107 -3.52 -5.30 17.98
N GLY A 108 -2.51 -6.02 17.54
CA GLY A 108 -1.51 -5.52 16.60
C GLY A 108 -2.12 -5.13 15.25
N LEU A 109 -2.98 -5.98 14.69
CA LEU A 109 -3.70 -5.70 13.44
C LEU A 109 -4.61 -4.46 13.56
N SER A 110 -5.27 -4.29 14.71
CA SER A 110 -6.11 -3.12 14.99
C SER A 110 -5.27 -1.85 15.13
N LEU A 111 -4.11 -1.92 15.77
CA LEU A 111 -3.19 -0.79 15.89
C LEU A 111 -2.65 -0.35 14.52
N ILE A 112 -2.27 -1.30 13.67
CA ILE A 112 -1.85 -1.00 12.28
C ILE A 112 -2.98 -0.30 11.52
N SER A 113 -4.22 -0.81 11.67
CA SER A 113 -5.40 -0.20 11.03
C SER A 113 -5.65 1.23 11.57
N SER A 114 -5.42 1.49 12.86
CA SER A 114 -5.58 2.81 13.46
C SER A 114 -4.57 3.81 12.90
N PHE A 115 -3.31 3.42 12.74
CA PHE A 115 -2.32 4.25 12.03
C PHE A 115 -2.72 4.52 10.59
N GLN A 116 -3.20 3.51 9.87
CA GLN A 116 -3.65 3.67 8.49
C GLN A 116 -4.87 4.60 8.40
N ASN A 117 -5.83 4.50 9.32
CA ASN A 117 -7.01 5.36 9.37
C ASN A 117 -6.66 6.81 9.75
N SER A 118 -5.62 7.04 10.54
CA SER A 118 -5.09 8.39 10.82
C SER A 118 -4.36 9.00 9.62
N GLN A 119 -4.25 8.29 8.50
CA GLN A 119 -3.54 8.69 7.28
C GLN A 119 -2.01 8.75 7.44
N ALA A 120 -1.46 7.97 8.35
CA ALA A 120 -0.03 7.77 8.40
C ALA A 120 0.47 7.09 7.11
N PHE A 121 1.67 7.45 6.68
CA PHE A 121 2.32 6.75 5.60
C PHE A 121 2.80 5.38 6.10
N MET A 122 2.24 4.31 5.53
CA MET A 122 2.44 2.95 6.04
C MET A 122 3.57 2.23 5.33
N ILE A 123 4.52 1.70 6.09
CA ILE A 123 5.54 0.75 5.65
C ILE A 123 5.42 -0.53 6.49
N ASN A 124 4.54 -1.47 6.15
CA ASN A 124 3.60 -1.53 5.02
C ASN A 124 2.16 -1.41 5.53
N THR A 125 1.21 -1.33 4.57
CA THR A 125 -0.22 -1.38 4.91
C THR A 125 -0.60 -2.75 5.46
N ARG A 126 -1.69 -2.82 6.26
CA ARG A 126 -2.21 -4.09 6.80
C ARG A 126 -2.42 -5.14 5.70
N ALA A 127 -3.02 -4.74 4.57
CA ALA A 127 -3.29 -5.65 3.46
C ALA A 127 -2.00 -6.20 2.83
N ALA A 128 -0.99 -5.35 2.60
CA ALA A 128 0.30 -5.79 2.07
C ALA A 128 1.03 -6.73 3.03
N MET A 129 1.00 -6.42 4.34
CA MET A 129 1.61 -7.27 5.36
C MET A 129 0.97 -8.67 5.38
N LEU A 130 -0.36 -8.75 5.43
CA LEU A 130 -1.09 -10.03 5.40
C LEU A 130 -0.85 -10.83 4.11
N THR A 131 -0.74 -10.13 2.96
CA THR A 131 -0.39 -10.79 1.70
C THR A 131 1.01 -11.41 1.75
N CYS A 132 1.99 -10.68 2.28
CA CYS A 132 3.37 -11.17 2.37
C CYS A 132 3.55 -12.27 3.41
N ASP A 133 2.77 -12.28 4.48
CA ASP A 133 2.88 -13.27 5.56
C ASP A 133 2.31 -14.63 5.16
N ASN A 134 1.31 -14.67 4.30
CA ASN A 134 0.63 -15.90 3.90
C ASN A 134 1.26 -16.50 2.64
N LYS A 135 2.00 -17.62 2.81
CA LYS A 135 2.74 -18.30 1.72
C LYS A 135 1.84 -18.88 0.64
N LEU A 136 0.60 -19.28 0.96
CA LEU A 136 -0.35 -19.74 -0.06
C LEU A 136 -0.83 -18.57 -0.91
N THR A 137 -1.20 -17.46 -0.28
CA THR A 137 -1.65 -16.25 -0.98
C THR A 137 -0.56 -15.77 -1.95
N THR A 138 0.70 -15.76 -1.54
CA THR A 138 1.82 -15.36 -2.40
C THR A 138 2.06 -16.37 -3.52
N ALA A 139 2.00 -17.68 -3.25
CA ALA A 139 2.15 -18.70 -4.29
C ALA A 139 1.06 -18.62 -5.37
N LEU A 140 -0.20 -18.45 -4.96
CA LEU A 140 -1.33 -18.24 -5.89
C LEU A 140 -1.20 -16.93 -6.70
N LEU A 141 -0.70 -15.87 -6.06
CA LEU A 141 -0.44 -14.60 -6.72
C LEU A 141 0.64 -14.76 -7.80
N PHE A 142 1.73 -15.46 -7.49
CA PHE A 142 2.83 -15.70 -8.42
C PHE A 142 2.38 -16.55 -9.61
N GLU A 143 1.67 -17.64 -9.37
CA GLU A 143 1.10 -18.49 -10.41
C GLU A 143 0.19 -17.68 -11.35
N LYS A 144 -0.75 -16.92 -10.79
CA LYS A 144 -1.70 -16.09 -11.54
C LYS A 144 -1.00 -15.11 -12.49
N PHE A 145 0.13 -14.56 -12.10
CA PHE A 145 0.86 -13.56 -12.88
C PHE A 145 2.09 -14.10 -13.61
N GLY A 146 2.23 -15.42 -13.67
CA GLY A 146 3.31 -16.09 -14.40
C GLY A 146 4.71 -15.76 -13.85
N ILE A 147 4.84 -15.67 -12.52
CA ILE A 147 6.14 -15.55 -11.86
C ILE A 147 6.69 -16.96 -11.63
N PRO A 148 7.90 -17.30 -12.12
CA PRO A 148 8.52 -18.57 -11.84
C PRO A 148 8.65 -18.82 -10.34
N THR A 149 8.02 -19.88 -9.84
CA THR A 149 8.04 -20.30 -8.43
C THR A 149 7.97 -21.82 -8.35
N PRO A 150 8.50 -22.47 -7.29
CA PRO A 150 8.31 -23.89 -7.11
C PRO A 150 6.83 -24.26 -6.99
N LYS A 151 6.40 -25.35 -7.62
CA LYS A 151 5.02 -25.82 -7.52
C LYS A 151 4.62 -26.01 -6.07
N THR A 152 3.47 -25.47 -5.69
CA THR A 152 3.00 -25.43 -4.31
C THR A 152 1.55 -25.90 -4.23
N ALA A 153 1.23 -26.75 -3.27
CA ALA A 153 -0.12 -27.24 -3.00
C ALA A 153 -0.46 -27.10 -1.52
N PHE A 154 -1.66 -26.65 -1.20
CA PHE A 154 -2.20 -26.63 0.15
C PHE A 154 -2.79 -28.00 0.51
N VAL A 155 -2.58 -28.45 1.74
CA VAL A 155 -3.07 -29.74 2.23
C VAL A 155 -3.92 -29.52 3.49
N SER A 156 -5.22 -29.78 3.38
CA SER A 156 -6.17 -29.61 4.46
C SER A 156 -6.78 -30.91 5.00
N ASN A 157 -6.53 -32.04 4.30
CA ASN A 157 -7.14 -33.31 4.61
C ASN A 157 -6.17 -34.46 4.29
N GLU A 158 -6.16 -35.51 5.10
CA GLU A 158 -5.31 -36.70 4.93
C GLU A 158 -5.50 -37.37 3.55
N ASN A 159 -6.75 -37.45 3.08
CA ASN A 159 -7.07 -38.04 1.78
C ASN A 159 -6.51 -37.25 0.60
N ASN A 160 -6.13 -35.99 0.80
CA ASN A 160 -5.60 -35.11 -0.25
C ASN A 160 -4.07 -35.10 -0.32
N ILE A 161 -3.35 -35.72 0.63
CA ILE A 161 -1.89 -35.69 0.71
C ILE A 161 -1.27 -36.23 -0.59
N LYS A 162 -1.75 -37.40 -1.07
CA LYS A 162 -1.24 -37.98 -2.30
C LYS A 162 -1.50 -37.11 -3.53
N THR A 163 -2.70 -36.57 -3.65
CA THR A 163 -3.06 -35.68 -4.75
C THR A 163 -2.22 -34.41 -4.73
N ALA A 164 -2.02 -33.81 -3.56
CA ALA A 164 -1.17 -32.64 -3.42
C ALA A 164 0.30 -32.92 -3.77
N LEU A 165 0.82 -34.09 -3.39
CA LEU A 165 2.15 -34.54 -3.78
C LEU A 165 2.26 -34.68 -5.32
N ASP A 166 1.27 -35.30 -5.96
CA ASP A 166 1.24 -35.45 -7.41
C ASP A 166 1.20 -34.08 -8.13
N MET A 167 0.45 -33.11 -7.60
CA MET A 167 0.38 -31.72 -8.12
C MET A 167 1.73 -30.99 -8.07
N VAL A 168 2.56 -31.26 -7.09
CA VAL A 168 3.90 -30.68 -6.99
C VAL A 168 4.99 -31.47 -7.70
N GLY A 169 4.59 -32.50 -8.49
CA GLY A 169 5.48 -33.28 -9.33
C GLY A 169 5.69 -34.75 -8.90
N GLY A 170 5.11 -35.18 -7.78
CA GLY A 170 5.07 -36.56 -7.34
C GLY A 170 6.41 -37.19 -6.97
N LYS A 171 7.46 -36.40 -6.77
CA LYS A 171 8.83 -36.87 -6.55
C LYS A 171 9.39 -36.33 -5.23
N PHE A 172 10.15 -37.18 -4.55
CA PHE A 172 10.92 -36.80 -3.38
C PHE A 172 12.36 -36.41 -3.77
N PRO A 173 13.02 -35.55 -2.98
CA PRO A 173 12.48 -34.88 -1.79
C PRO A 173 11.48 -33.75 -2.14
N ILE A 174 10.63 -33.42 -1.16
CA ILE A 174 9.74 -32.25 -1.20
C ILE A 174 9.98 -31.36 0.01
N ILE A 175 9.42 -30.16 -0.02
CA ILE A 175 9.40 -29.24 1.13
C ILE A 175 7.99 -29.19 1.71
N LEU A 176 7.87 -29.43 3.02
CA LEU A 176 6.68 -29.15 3.80
C LEU A 176 6.87 -27.84 4.54
N LYS A 177 5.90 -26.94 4.46
CA LYS A 177 5.96 -25.61 5.09
C LYS A 177 4.67 -25.30 5.87
N THR A 178 4.79 -24.60 6.98
CA THR A 178 3.64 -23.91 7.59
C THR A 178 3.19 -22.73 6.74
N LEU A 179 1.89 -22.45 6.74
CA LEU A 179 1.27 -21.38 5.94
C LEU A 179 1.82 -19.99 6.32
N THR A 180 1.94 -19.75 7.62
CA THR A 180 2.54 -18.56 8.21
C THR A 180 3.81 -18.93 8.98
N GLY A 181 4.56 -17.93 9.38
CA GLY A 181 5.80 -18.11 10.15
C GLY A 181 7.03 -17.57 9.42
N THR A 182 8.03 -17.24 10.21
CA THR A 182 9.26 -16.57 9.79
C THR A 182 10.50 -17.37 10.17
N GLN A 183 11.69 -16.94 9.72
CA GLN A 183 12.99 -17.50 10.10
C GLN A 183 13.21 -18.99 9.75
N GLY A 184 12.45 -19.55 8.79
CA GLY A 184 12.55 -20.95 8.41
C GLY A 184 12.03 -21.93 9.46
N VAL A 185 11.34 -21.47 10.50
CA VAL A 185 10.60 -22.32 11.42
C VAL A 185 9.42 -22.92 10.65
N GLY A 186 9.18 -24.23 10.82
CA GLY A 186 8.12 -24.93 10.08
C GLY A 186 8.46 -25.27 8.61
N VAL A 187 9.72 -25.18 8.19
CA VAL A 187 10.19 -25.65 6.86
C VAL A 187 10.95 -26.96 7.03
N ILE A 188 10.41 -28.04 6.45
CA ILE A 188 10.92 -29.40 6.61
C ILE A 188 11.14 -30.03 5.23
N LYS A 189 12.31 -30.59 5.01
CA LYS A 189 12.60 -31.42 3.83
C LYS A 189 12.17 -32.85 4.10
N ILE A 190 11.33 -33.41 3.25
CA ILE A 190 10.73 -34.75 3.38
C ILE A 190 11.26 -35.61 2.26
N GLU A 191 11.73 -36.82 2.60
CA GLU A 191 12.43 -37.73 1.69
C GLU A 191 11.54 -38.92 1.27
N SER A 192 10.40 -39.19 1.94
CA SER A 192 9.52 -40.33 1.64
C SER A 192 8.05 -40.00 1.89
N TYR A 193 7.16 -40.81 1.30
CA TYR A 193 5.72 -40.66 1.47
C TYR A 193 5.29 -40.96 2.91
N GLU A 194 5.86 -41.99 3.53
CA GLU A 194 5.57 -42.32 4.94
C GLU A 194 5.98 -41.18 5.87
N GLY A 195 7.17 -40.59 5.61
CA GLY A 195 7.65 -39.39 6.34
C GLY A 195 6.72 -38.21 6.17
N LEU A 196 6.20 -38.02 4.94
CA LEU A 196 5.24 -36.94 4.67
C LEU A 196 3.94 -37.13 5.47
N VAL A 197 3.33 -38.31 5.39
CA VAL A 197 2.07 -38.60 6.11
C VAL A 197 2.25 -38.44 7.62
N ALA A 198 3.30 -39.04 8.19
CA ALA A 198 3.58 -38.97 9.62
C ALA A 198 3.81 -37.53 10.10
N THR A 199 4.58 -36.74 9.34
CA THR A 199 4.86 -35.33 9.69
C THR A 199 3.60 -34.48 9.60
N VAL A 200 2.81 -34.61 8.53
CA VAL A 200 1.55 -33.88 8.35
C VAL A 200 0.58 -34.18 9.49
N GLN A 201 0.39 -35.47 9.83
CA GLN A 201 -0.48 -35.86 10.94
C GLN A 201 -0.02 -35.29 12.30
N ALA A 202 1.28 -35.29 12.56
CA ALA A 202 1.84 -34.70 13.79
C ALA A 202 1.61 -33.18 13.84
N MET A 203 1.85 -32.48 12.73
CA MET A 203 1.68 -31.04 12.64
C MET A 203 0.21 -30.60 12.75
N TRP A 204 -0.73 -31.37 12.19
CA TRP A 204 -2.15 -31.08 12.31
C TRP A 204 -2.67 -31.21 13.74
N LYS A 205 -2.09 -32.09 14.55
CA LYS A 205 -2.41 -32.17 16.00
C LYS A 205 -2.01 -30.88 16.74
N LEU A 206 -1.10 -30.09 16.15
CA LEU A 206 -0.69 -28.77 16.64
C LEU A 206 -1.41 -27.62 15.91
N GLU A 207 -2.53 -27.94 15.22
CA GLU A 207 -3.36 -26.98 14.46
C GLU A 207 -2.61 -26.22 13.37
N ALA A 208 -1.50 -26.77 12.85
CA ALA A 208 -0.72 -26.13 11.81
C ALA A 208 -1.39 -26.27 10.43
N GLU A 209 -1.49 -25.19 9.69
CA GLU A 209 -1.85 -25.19 8.27
C GLU A 209 -0.60 -25.44 7.42
N LEU A 210 -0.69 -26.34 6.44
CA LEU A 210 0.48 -26.90 5.77
C LEU A 210 0.42 -26.76 4.25
N LEU A 211 1.60 -26.50 3.66
CA LEU A 211 1.87 -26.49 2.24
C LEU A 211 2.87 -27.57 1.89
N ILE A 212 2.64 -28.28 0.80
CA ILE A 212 3.63 -29.11 0.12
C ILE A 212 4.19 -28.31 -1.06
N GLN A 213 5.51 -28.28 -1.20
CA GLN A 213 6.18 -27.56 -2.26
C GLN A 213 7.25 -28.43 -2.92
N GLU A 214 7.39 -28.30 -4.24
CA GLU A 214 8.47 -28.89 -5.02
C GLU A 214 9.84 -28.49 -4.43
N TYR A 215 10.72 -29.47 -4.23
CA TYR A 215 12.10 -29.18 -3.85
C TYR A 215 12.93 -28.86 -5.08
N MET A 216 13.47 -27.66 -5.12
CA MET A 216 14.40 -27.20 -6.15
C MET A 216 15.79 -27.02 -5.53
N PRO A 217 16.76 -27.90 -5.83
CA PRO A 217 18.11 -27.79 -5.28
C PRO A 217 18.78 -26.50 -5.77
N SER A 218 19.39 -25.78 -4.83
CA SER A 218 20.22 -24.61 -5.05
C SER A 218 21.27 -24.56 -3.93
N ASP A 219 22.45 -24.04 -4.22
CA ASP A 219 23.53 -23.89 -3.22
C ASP A 219 23.37 -22.63 -2.38
N PHE A 220 22.55 -21.70 -2.83
CA PHE A 220 22.28 -20.43 -2.16
C PHE A 220 20.90 -19.89 -2.52
N ASP A 221 20.44 -18.96 -1.74
CA ASP A 221 19.35 -18.06 -2.13
C ASP A 221 19.83 -16.60 -2.14
N VAL A 222 19.04 -15.75 -2.77
CA VAL A 222 19.30 -14.30 -2.83
C VAL A 222 18.13 -13.57 -2.18
N ARG A 223 18.46 -12.74 -1.20
CA ARG A 223 17.50 -11.78 -0.61
C ARG A 223 17.73 -10.39 -1.19
N THR A 224 16.67 -9.82 -1.74
CA THR A 224 16.69 -8.46 -2.29
C THR A 224 15.76 -7.56 -1.51
N PHE A 225 16.26 -6.42 -1.07
CA PHE A 225 15.45 -5.35 -0.48
C PHE A 225 14.94 -4.42 -1.56
N VAL A 226 13.62 -4.31 -1.65
CA VAL A 226 12.93 -3.39 -2.55
C VAL A 226 12.19 -2.37 -1.71
N VAL A 227 12.38 -1.09 -2.01
CA VAL A 227 11.68 0.03 -1.37
C VAL A 227 11.17 0.95 -2.48
N ASP A 228 9.88 1.32 -2.43
CA ASP A 228 9.25 2.18 -3.45
C ASP A 228 9.50 1.69 -4.90
N ASN A 229 9.37 0.38 -5.11
CA ASN A 229 9.67 -0.28 -6.39
C ASN A 229 11.09 -0.06 -6.94
N LYS A 230 12.06 0.21 -6.06
CA LYS A 230 13.48 0.32 -6.39
C LYS A 230 14.27 -0.71 -5.60
N ILE A 231 15.26 -1.31 -6.21
CA ILE A 231 16.17 -2.22 -5.53
C ILE A 231 17.15 -1.38 -4.71
N PHE A 232 17.12 -1.57 -3.39
CA PHE A 232 18.00 -0.88 -2.45
C PHE A 232 19.25 -1.68 -2.16
N ALA A 233 19.10 -2.99 -1.98
CA ALA A 233 20.24 -3.83 -1.65
C ALA A 233 19.93 -5.31 -1.92
N SER A 234 20.95 -6.10 -2.21
CA SER A 234 20.85 -7.55 -2.40
C SER A 234 22.01 -8.27 -1.74
N THR A 235 21.73 -9.48 -1.25
CA THR A 235 22.70 -10.37 -0.60
C THR A 235 22.44 -11.80 -0.97
N LYS A 236 23.49 -12.54 -1.24
CA LYS A 236 23.49 -14.00 -1.42
C LYS A 236 23.69 -14.65 -0.05
N ARG A 237 22.90 -15.67 0.25
CA ARG A 237 23.00 -16.45 1.48
C ARG A 237 23.35 -17.88 1.13
N VAL A 238 24.56 -18.30 1.45
CA VAL A 238 25.06 -19.65 1.14
C VAL A 238 24.55 -20.63 2.18
N HIS A 239 24.02 -21.77 1.74
CA HIS A 239 23.52 -22.81 2.64
C HIS A 239 24.66 -23.37 3.48
N SER A 240 24.39 -23.67 4.74
CA SER A 240 25.35 -24.40 5.56
C SER A 240 25.39 -25.87 5.13
N THR A 241 26.50 -26.54 5.42
CA THR A 241 26.68 -27.98 5.08
C THR A 241 25.66 -28.89 5.76
N TYR A 242 25.00 -28.39 6.82
CA TYR A 242 24.08 -29.19 7.65
C TYR A 242 22.62 -28.75 7.55
N ASP A 243 22.34 -27.62 6.89
CA ASP A 243 20.96 -27.12 6.76
C ASP A 243 20.73 -26.55 5.35
N PHE A 244 19.75 -27.11 4.64
CA PHE A 244 19.36 -26.67 3.31
C PHE A 244 18.66 -25.29 3.30
N ARG A 245 18.35 -24.75 4.49
CA ARG A 245 17.71 -23.45 4.66
C ARG A 245 18.80 -22.36 4.75
N SER A 246 18.65 -21.33 3.94
CA SER A 246 19.62 -20.21 3.87
C SER A 246 19.43 -19.15 4.95
N ASN A 247 18.88 -19.52 6.11
CA ASN A 247 18.66 -18.57 7.19
C ASN A 247 19.98 -18.22 7.88
N THR A 248 20.36 -16.94 7.84
CA THR A 248 21.54 -16.43 8.56
C THR A 248 21.44 -16.63 10.07
N HIS A 249 20.24 -16.72 10.64
CA HIS A 249 20.01 -17.16 12.03
C HIS A 249 20.49 -18.59 12.30
N ARG A 250 20.81 -19.36 11.27
CA ARG A 250 21.28 -20.76 11.34
C ARG A 250 22.70 -20.92 10.82
N GLY A 251 23.46 -19.84 10.69
CA GLY A 251 24.88 -19.87 10.31
C GLY A 251 25.16 -19.83 8.82
N ALA A 252 24.16 -19.43 7.98
CA ALA A 252 24.43 -19.19 6.57
C ALA A 252 25.31 -17.93 6.39
N GLU A 253 26.35 -18.05 5.58
CA GLU A 253 27.19 -16.92 5.20
C GLU A 253 26.44 -16.00 4.23
N ALA A 254 26.58 -14.68 4.43
CA ALA A 254 25.93 -13.67 3.58
C ALA A 254 26.99 -12.85 2.84
N GLU A 255 26.86 -12.77 1.52
CA GLU A 255 27.75 -12.03 0.63
C GLU A 255 26.98 -11.01 -0.20
N PRO A 256 27.55 -9.83 -0.50
CA PRO A 256 26.97 -8.91 -1.47
C PRO A 256 26.73 -9.60 -2.81
N TYR A 257 25.56 -9.34 -3.41
CA TYR A 257 25.17 -10.00 -4.66
C TYR A 257 24.67 -9.00 -5.70
N ILE A 258 25.21 -9.07 -6.91
CA ILE A 258 24.77 -8.24 -8.04
C ILE A 258 23.75 -9.03 -8.87
N LEU A 259 22.52 -8.53 -8.93
CA LEU A 259 21.45 -9.16 -9.66
C LEU A 259 21.65 -9.01 -11.18
N SER A 260 21.35 -10.08 -11.92
CA SER A 260 21.16 -10.00 -13.36
C SER A 260 19.88 -9.22 -13.72
N ASP A 261 19.73 -8.85 -14.98
CA ASP A 261 18.54 -8.12 -15.43
C ASP A 261 17.25 -8.95 -15.30
N GLU A 262 17.34 -10.29 -15.53
CA GLU A 262 16.23 -11.22 -15.35
C GLU A 262 15.81 -11.31 -13.89
N GLU A 263 16.76 -11.36 -12.95
CA GLU A 263 16.48 -11.34 -11.52
C GLU A 263 15.88 -10.00 -11.07
N LYS A 264 16.38 -8.87 -11.58
CA LYS A 264 15.83 -7.54 -11.28
C LYS A 264 14.37 -7.43 -11.73
N GLU A 265 14.06 -7.89 -12.94
CA GLU A 265 12.69 -7.88 -13.44
C GLU A 265 11.76 -8.74 -12.58
N LEU A 266 12.18 -9.97 -12.25
CA LEU A 266 11.43 -10.89 -11.39
C LEU A 266 11.14 -10.27 -10.02
N VAL A 267 12.17 -9.76 -9.37
CA VAL A 267 12.09 -9.16 -8.03
C VAL A 267 11.18 -7.94 -8.01
N LEU A 268 11.33 -7.03 -8.97
CA LEU A 268 10.49 -5.84 -9.05
C LEU A 268 9.03 -6.17 -9.40
N LYS A 269 8.81 -7.20 -10.23
CA LYS A 269 7.45 -7.68 -10.53
C LYS A 269 6.78 -8.24 -9.28
N ALA A 270 7.47 -9.06 -8.49
CA ALA A 270 6.97 -9.60 -7.24
C ALA A 270 6.68 -8.51 -6.21
N ALA A 271 7.59 -7.56 -6.04
CA ALA A 271 7.41 -6.42 -5.15
C ALA A 271 6.15 -5.59 -5.50
N ARG A 272 5.94 -5.29 -6.78
CA ARG A 272 4.72 -4.58 -7.24
C ARG A 272 3.44 -5.36 -6.93
N LEU A 273 3.44 -6.67 -7.15
CA LEU A 273 2.27 -7.51 -6.90
C LEU A 273 1.93 -7.62 -5.41
N SER A 274 2.92 -7.57 -4.53
CA SER A 274 2.70 -7.58 -3.08
C SER A 274 2.03 -6.32 -2.56
N ARG A 275 2.10 -5.21 -3.31
CA ARG A 275 1.67 -3.87 -2.89
C ARG A 275 2.40 -3.36 -1.64
N ALA A 276 3.51 -3.99 -1.26
CA ALA A 276 4.33 -3.54 -0.15
C ALA A 276 5.25 -2.41 -0.62
N TYR A 277 5.44 -1.41 0.23
CA TYR A 277 6.38 -0.33 -0.04
C TYR A 277 7.82 -0.76 0.23
N MET A 278 8.05 -1.48 1.32
CA MET A 278 9.32 -2.11 1.66
C MET A 278 9.11 -3.62 1.76
N VAL A 279 9.85 -4.38 0.98
CA VAL A 279 9.71 -5.83 0.93
C VAL A 279 11.05 -6.51 0.70
N GLY A 280 11.24 -7.65 1.35
CA GLY A 280 12.31 -8.59 1.06
C GLY A 280 11.80 -9.64 0.09
N VAL A 281 12.48 -9.82 -1.03
CA VAL A 281 12.16 -10.81 -2.04
C VAL A 281 13.24 -11.87 -2.04
N ASP A 282 12.85 -13.12 -1.81
CA ASP A 282 13.77 -14.26 -1.76
C ASP A 282 13.60 -15.13 -3.00
N HIS A 283 14.69 -15.39 -3.70
CA HIS A 283 14.70 -16.25 -4.87
C HIS A 283 15.94 -17.16 -4.90
N ILE A 284 15.86 -18.24 -5.66
CA ILE A 284 16.97 -19.15 -5.94
C ILE A 284 17.27 -19.19 -7.43
N ILE A 285 18.48 -19.60 -7.76
CA ILE A 285 18.86 -19.95 -9.12
C ILE A 285 18.85 -21.47 -9.27
N HIS A 286 17.95 -21.96 -10.12
CA HIS A 286 17.88 -23.38 -10.46
C HIS A 286 17.98 -23.56 -11.96
N LYS A 287 18.96 -24.38 -12.43
CA LYS A 287 19.23 -24.58 -13.87
C LYS A 287 19.39 -23.27 -14.64
N ASN A 288 20.13 -22.32 -14.07
CA ASN A 288 20.41 -20.99 -14.59
C ASN A 288 19.16 -20.10 -14.79
N LYS A 289 18.07 -20.33 -14.04
CA LYS A 289 16.87 -19.49 -14.05
C LYS A 289 16.49 -19.11 -12.63
N PRO A 290 16.03 -17.87 -12.41
CA PRO A 290 15.56 -17.45 -11.10
C PRO A 290 14.14 -17.99 -10.83
N TYR A 291 13.94 -18.49 -9.61
CA TYR A 291 12.66 -18.94 -9.08
C TYR A 291 12.38 -18.24 -7.75
N LEU A 292 11.25 -17.57 -7.66
CA LEU A 292 10.85 -16.88 -6.46
C LEU A 292 10.41 -17.88 -5.38
N LEU A 293 10.93 -17.71 -4.17
CA LEU A 293 10.59 -18.56 -3.03
C LEU A 293 9.52 -17.92 -2.14
N GLU A 294 9.73 -16.66 -1.76
CA GLU A 294 8.85 -15.93 -0.86
C GLU A 294 9.05 -14.42 -0.96
N ILE A 295 8.07 -13.68 -0.46
CA ILE A 295 8.18 -12.25 -0.20
C ILE A 295 7.93 -12.00 1.28
N ASN A 296 8.67 -11.07 1.84
CA ASN A 296 8.61 -10.75 3.26
C ASN A 296 8.31 -9.25 3.44
N GLY A 297 7.13 -8.92 3.99
CA GLY A 297 6.69 -7.54 4.22
C GLY A 297 7.42 -6.83 5.37
N SER A 298 8.21 -7.55 6.15
CA SER A 298 8.98 -7.03 7.26
C SER A 298 10.40 -7.63 7.26
N PRO A 299 11.20 -7.40 6.20
CA PRO A 299 12.50 -8.03 6.08
C PRO A 299 13.47 -7.59 7.19
N GLY A 300 14.21 -8.56 7.73
CA GLY A 300 15.31 -8.28 8.67
C GLY A 300 16.51 -7.73 7.94
N SER A 301 17.11 -6.65 8.43
CA SER A 301 18.27 -5.97 7.84
C SER A 301 19.62 -6.45 8.34
N GLY A 302 19.64 -7.42 9.27
CA GLY A 302 20.89 -7.90 9.90
C GLY A 302 21.57 -6.79 10.70
N ALA A 303 21.55 -6.88 12.02
CA ALA A 303 22.35 -6.03 12.89
C ALA A 303 23.45 -6.88 13.51
N ASP A 304 24.56 -6.22 13.84
CA ASP A 304 25.59 -6.84 14.63
C ASP A 304 25.10 -6.98 16.07
N TYR A 305 24.88 -8.19 16.51
CA TYR A 305 24.88 -8.49 17.92
C TYR A 305 25.53 -9.87 18.15
N GLU A 306 25.98 -10.09 19.38
CA GLU A 306 26.72 -11.27 19.77
C GLU A 306 26.06 -12.58 19.34
N GLY A 307 26.70 -13.30 18.40
CA GLY A 307 26.17 -14.54 17.82
C GLY A 307 25.53 -14.44 16.44
N TYR A 308 25.43 -13.26 15.86
CA TYR A 308 24.96 -13.07 14.47
C TYR A 308 26.09 -12.66 13.54
N GLN A 309 26.16 -13.28 12.37
CA GLN A 309 27.11 -12.86 11.35
C GLN A 309 26.62 -11.57 10.69
N HIS A 310 27.58 -10.68 10.48
CA HIS A 310 27.40 -9.42 9.75
C HIS A 310 26.82 -9.69 8.37
N ARG A 311 25.72 -9.01 8.01
CA ARG A 311 25.19 -9.07 6.66
C ARG A 311 25.68 -7.90 5.85
N ASP A 312 26.41 -8.23 4.82
CA ASP A 312 26.79 -7.30 3.79
C ASP A 312 25.87 -7.42 2.58
N TYR A 313 25.62 -6.30 1.98
CA TYR A 313 24.73 -6.13 0.84
C TYR A 313 25.45 -5.43 -0.31
N TYR A 314 24.99 -5.64 -1.51
CA TYR A 314 25.31 -4.81 -2.65
C TYR A 314 24.21 -3.78 -2.84
N ALA A 315 24.53 -2.48 -2.72
CA ALA A 315 23.61 -1.39 -3.04
C ALA A 315 23.56 -1.20 -4.57
N ASP A 316 22.36 -1.32 -5.16
CA ASP A 316 22.16 -1.11 -6.61
C ASP A 316 21.90 0.37 -6.93
N ALA A 317 21.55 1.18 -5.92
CA ALA A 317 21.37 2.63 -6.05
C ALA A 317 22.71 3.37 -5.86
N GLU A 318 22.85 4.53 -6.49
CA GLU A 318 24.03 5.38 -6.33
C GLU A 318 24.16 5.96 -4.90
N PRO A 319 25.34 5.91 -4.28
CA PRO A 319 26.54 5.24 -4.78
C PRO A 319 26.45 3.71 -4.63
N ALA A 320 26.60 2.99 -5.75
CA ALA A 320 26.61 1.53 -5.75
C ALA A 320 27.82 0.99 -5.00
N GLY A 321 27.69 -0.18 -4.36
CA GLY A 321 28.78 -0.85 -3.67
C GLY A 321 28.35 -1.63 -2.45
N ARG A 322 29.34 -2.13 -1.70
CA ARG A 322 29.12 -2.89 -0.48
C ARG A 322 28.63 -1.99 0.65
N ILE A 323 27.52 -2.35 1.26
CA ILE A 323 26.94 -1.66 2.41
C ILE A 323 26.53 -2.66 3.50
N ASP A 324 26.50 -2.20 4.74
CA ASP A 324 25.95 -2.95 5.86
C ASP A 324 24.45 -2.63 6.10
N GLY A 325 23.85 -3.33 7.06
CA GLY A 325 22.44 -3.13 7.40
C GLY A 325 22.13 -1.74 7.97
N GLU A 326 23.08 -1.12 8.68
CA GLU A 326 22.92 0.24 9.22
C GLU A 326 22.86 1.27 8.08
N LYS A 327 23.79 1.18 7.14
CA LYS A 327 23.81 2.05 5.96
C LYS A 327 22.55 1.85 5.11
N MET A 328 22.13 0.59 4.94
CA MET A 328 20.88 0.29 4.20
C MET A 328 19.68 0.96 4.85
N MET A 329 19.47 0.82 6.16
CA MET A 329 18.37 1.48 6.86
C MET A 329 18.49 3.00 6.86
N SER A 330 19.70 3.54 6.93
CA SER A 330 19.94 4.97 6.76
C SER A 330 19.47 5.45 5.38
N ASN A 331 19.78 4.72 4.31
CA ASN A 331 19.33 5.04 2.95
C ASN A 331 17.79 4.95 2.82
N VAL A 332 17.14 3.98 3.49
CA VAL A 332 15.68 3.90 3.54
C VAL A 332 15.09 5.14 4.20
N ILE A 333 15.63 5.57 5.35
CA ILE A 333 15.17 6.77 6.04
C ILE A 333 15.39 8.03 5.19
N ASP A 334 16.54 8.16 4.48
CA ASP A 334 16.77 9.26 3.54
C ASP A 334 15.69 9.29 2.43
N HIS A 335 15.38 8.13 1.88
CA HIS A 335 14.38 8.03 0.82
C HIS A 335 12.98 8.46 1.29
N ILE A 336 12.57 8.04 2.49
CA ILE A 336 11.25 8.39 3.04
C ILE A 336 11.15 9.82 3.59
N GLN A 337 12.26 10.53 3.78
CA GLN A 337 12.23 11.96 4.15
C GLN A 337 11.66 12.82 3.00
N ASP A 338 11.82 12.39 1.75
CA ASP A 338 11.15 13.02 0.63
C ASP A 338 9.67 12.61 0.59
N ARG A 339 8.80 13.49 1.10
CA ARG A 339 7.36 13.25 1.21
C ARG A 339 6.66 13.06 -0.14
N ALA A 340 7.30 13.40 -1.25
CA ALA A 340 6.78 13.11 -2.58
C ALA A 340 6.61 11.59 -2.83
N HIS A 341 7.33 10.75 -2.07
CA HIS A 341 7.18 9.30 -2.12
C HIS A 341 5.98 8.78 -1.33
N TRP A 342 5.43 9.58 -0.38
CA TRP A 342 4.29 9.16 0.44
C TRP A 342 2.97 9.18 -0.34
N ASP A 343 2.84 10.08 -1.28
CA ASP A 343 1.60 10.28 -2.03
C ASP A 343 1.20 9.06 -2.89
N ARG A 344 2.14 8.16 -3.16
CA ARG A 344 1.88 6.96 -3.97
C ARG A 344 1.19 5.82 -3.21
N GLN A 345 1.21 5.81 -1.89
CA GLN A 345 0.66 4.71 -1.08
C GLN A 345 -0.67 5.00 -0.42
N SER A 346 -0.94 6.24 -0.13
CA SER A 346 -2.17 6.65 0.53
C SER A 346 -3.33 6.81 -0.45
N LEU A 347 -3.32 6.09 -1.60
CA LEU A 347 -4.44 6.07 -2.53
C LEU A 347 -5.70 5.63 -1.79
N ILE A 348 -6.59 6.58 -1.58
CA ILE A 348 -7.91 6.33 -1.03
C ILE A 348 -8.76 5.76 -2.14
N GLU A 349 -9.23 4.52 -2.00
CA GLU A 349 -10.17 3.95 -2.95
C GLU A 349 -11.52 4.64 -2.82
N CYS A 350 -12.02 5.21 -3.90
CA CYS A 350 -13.37 5.76 -4.00
C CYS A 350 -14.18 5.07 -5.12
N GLY A 351 -15.49 5.20 -5.07
CA GLY A 351 -16.36 4.82 -6.19
C GLY A 351 -16.21 5.77 -7.37
N TRP A 352 -16.64 5.34 -8.56
CA TRP A 352 -16.66 6.24 -9.72
C TRP A 352 -17.75 7.33 -9.60
N LEU A 353 -18.77 7.12 -8.75
CA LEU A 353 -19.73 8.10 -8.28
C LEU A 353 -19.65 8.26 -6.78
N GLU A 354 -19.62 9.51 -6.32
CA GLU A 354 -19.59 9.89 -4.91
C GLU A 354 -20.43 11.15 -4.67
N THR A 355 -20.47 11.62 -3.44
CA THR A 355 -21.04 12.91 -3.05
C THR A 355 -19.91 13.78 -2.49
N VAL A 356 -19.80 15.01 -2.99
CA VAL A 356 -18.92 16.05 -2.45
C VAL A 356 -19.76 17.25 -2.00
N GLU A 357 -19.18 18.12 -1.20
CA GLU A 357 -19.78 19.38 -0.80
C GLU A 357 -19.00 20.53 -1.42
N LEU A 358 -19.69 21.38 -2.17
CA LEU A 358 -19.14 22.62 -2.71
C LEU A 358 -19.62 23.79 -1.85
N ASP A 359 -18.72 24.75 -1.58
CA ASP A 359 -19.09 25.98 -0.89
C ASP A 359 -20.26 26.68 -1.61
N GLU A 360 -21.18 27.26 -0.84
CA GLU A 360 -22.40 27.95 -1.31
C GLU A 360 -23.43 27.05 -2.05
N VAL A 361 -22.99 26.03 -2.79
CA VAL A 361 -23.87 25.13 -3.55
C VAL A 361 -24.40 23.98 -2.70
N GLY A 362 -23.56 23.48 -1.77
CA GLY A 362 -23.88 22.34 -0.93
C GLY A 362 -23.49 21.00 -1.57
N LYS A 363 -24.19 19.93 -1.17
CA LYS A 363 -23.88 18.57 -1.60
C LYS A 363 -24.29 18.32 -3.04
N VAL A 364 -23.32 17.88 -3.86
CA VAL A 364 -23.50 17.54 -5.27
C VAL A 364 -23.01 16.13 -5.55
N ARG A 365 -23.61 15.45 -6.50
CA ARG A 365 -23.15 14.15 -6.99
C ARG A 365 -21.99 14.36 -7.94
N VAL A 366 -20.89 13.69 -7.64
CA VAL A 366 -19.64 13.79 -8.42
C VAL A 366 -19.34 12.50 -9.17
N LYS A 367 -18.88 12.61 -10.40
CA LYS A 367 -18.22 11.54 -11.13
C LYS A 367 -16.71 11.82 -11.17
N PHE A 368 -15.92 10.86 -10.73
CA PHE A 368 -14.47 10.89 -10.90
C PHE A 368 -14.13 10.36 -12.29
N ASP A 369 -13.74 11.27 -13.18
CA ASP A 369 -13.52 10.96 -14.60
C ASP A 369 -12.03 10.88 -14.93
N THR A 370 -11.49 9.65 -14.90
CA THR A 370 -10.07 9.39 -15.20
C THR A 370 -9.67 9.75 -16.63
N GLY A 371 -10.64 9.89 -17.55
CA GLY A 371 -10.45 10.39 -18.91
C GLY A 371 -10.40 11.91 -19.01
N ASN A 372 -10.88 12.64 -18.00
CA ASN A 372 -10.95 14.09 -18.04
C ASN A 372 -9.58 14.73 -17.76
N GLY A 373 -8.91 15.18 -18.83
CA GLY A 373 -7.63 15.91 -18.77
C GLY A 373 -7.76 17.43 -18.83
N SER A 374 -8.98 18.00 -18.74
CA SER A 374 -9.17 19.45 -18.70
C SER A 374 -8.59 20.07 -17.42
N LYS A 375 -8.17 21.34 -17.49
CA LYS A 375 -7.61 22.04 -16.33
C LYS A 375 -8.61 22.22 -15.20
N ALA A 376 -9.88 22.48 -15.53
CA ALA A 376 -10.93 22.70 -14.56
C ALA A 376 -11.84 21.46 -14.41
N CYS A 377 -12.37 21.23 -13.22
CA CYS A 377 -13.52 20.37 -13.02
C CYS A 377 -14.73 20.97 -13.74
N ALA A 378 -15.76 20.18 -14.03
CA ALA A 378 -16.94 20.68 -14.76
C ALA A 378 -18.20 20.54 -13.91
N LEU A 379 -18.76 21.66 -13.46
CA LEU A 379 -20.03 21.73 -12.74
C LEU A 379 -21.16 21.99 -13.73
N HIS A 380 -22.23 21.18 -13.65
CA HIS A 380 -23.44 21.43 -14.40
C HIS A 380 -24.08 22.78 -14.01
N ALA A 381 -24.44 23.58 -14.98
CA ALA A 381 -25.23 24.78 -14.83
C ALA A 381 -26.50 24.66 -15.68
N ASP A 382 -27.68 24.81 -15.07
CA ASP A 382 -28.96 24.81 -15.81
C ASP A 382 -28.96 25.95 -16.85
N LYS A 383 -28.37 27.10 -16.49
CA LYS A 383 -28.18 28.24 -17.38
C LYS A 383 -27.08 29.18 -16.85
N ILE A 384 -26.19 29.64 -17.71
CA ILE A 384 -25.29 30.75 -17.43
C ILE A 384 -26.03 32.05 -17.80
N LEU A 385 -26.17 32.94 -16.82
CA LEU A 385 -26.93 34.18 -16.96
C LEU A 385 -26.05 35.35 -17.35
N GLU A 386 -24.85 35.43 -16.77
CA GLU A 386 -23.85 36.47 -17.03
C GLU A 386 -22.45 35.82 -17.06
N ASP A 387 -21.60 36.20 -18.01
CA ASP A 387 -20.23 35.78 -18.17
C ASP A 387 -19.33 37.00 -18.40
N GLY A 388 -19.14 37.80 -17.35
CA GLY A 388 -18.28 38.99 -17.33
C GLY A 388 -17.19 38.88 -16.27
N LYS A 389 -16.91 39.97 -15.55
CA LYS A 389 -16.05 39.97 -14.34
C LYS A 389 -16.64 39.12 -13.21
N ILE A 390 -17.96 38.97 -13.20
CA ILE A 390 -18.72 38.10 -12.33
C ILE A 390 -19.46 37.11 -13.22
N VAL A 391 -19.42 35.85 -12.88
CA VAL A 391 -20.19 34.80 -13.53
C VAL A 391 -21.43 34.54 -12.68
N LYS A 392 -22.62 34.62 -13.30
CA LYS A 392 -23.90 34.27 -12.67
C LYS A 392 -24.49 33.06 -13.37
N TRP A 393 -24.94 32.08 -12.60
CA TRP A 393 -25.53 30.86 -13.17
C TRP A 393 -26.69 30.36 -12.32
N LYS A 394 -27.56 29.56 -12.95
CA LYS A 394 -28.60 28.81 -12.27
C LYS A 394 -28.16 27.35 -12.11
N TYR A 395 -28.42 26.80 -10.94
CA TYR A 395 -28.26 25.39 -10.63
C TYR A 395 -29.31 24.98 -9.61
N ASP A 396 -30.07 23.93 -9.94
CA ASP A 396 -31.15 23.36 -9.12
C ASP A 396 -32.15 24.41 -8.61
N GLY A 397 -32.62 25.28 -9.54
CA GLY A 397 -33.59 26.33 -9.28
C GLY A 397 -33.03 27.57 -8.55
N LYS A 398 -31.82 27.56 -8.06
CA LYS A 398 -31.18 28.70 -7.37
C LYS A 398 -30.21 29.43 -8.30
N THR A 399 -30.00 30.70 -8.00
CA THR A 399 -29.03 31.54 -8.71
C THR A 399 -27.80 31.77 -7.84
N TYR A 400 -26.63 31.59 -8.42
CA TYR A 400 -25.32 31.74 -7.80
C TYR A 400 -24.50 32.78 -8.57
N SER A 401 -23.51 33.37 -7.90
CA SER A 401 -22.58 34.31 -8.54
C SER A 401 -21.21 34.26 -7.87
N LYS A 402 -20.15 34.22 -8.68
CA LYS A 402 -18.74 34.30 -8.22
C LYS A 402 -17.91 35.15 -9.16
N PRO A 403 -16.79 35.70 -8.68
CA PRO A 403 -15.81 36.33 -9.56
C PRO A 403 -15.33 35.33 -10.61
N ARG A 404 -15.17 35.80 -11.83
CA ARG A 404 -14.60 34.98 -12.89
C ARG A 404 -13.11 34.76 -12.63
N HIS A 405 -12.66 33.51 -12.61
CA HIS A 405 -11.25 33.16 -12.50
C HIS A 405 -10.57 33.14 -13.88
N GLY A 406 -11.19 32.51 -14.87
CA GLY A 406 -10.60 32.33 -16.19
C GLY A 406 -11.53 31.68 -17.19
N LYS A 407 -10.92 30.91 -18.10
CA LYS A 407 -11.60 30.10 -19.11
C LYS A 407 -11.00 28.70 -19.15
N SER A 408 -11.81 27.69 -19.25
CA SER A 408 -11.42 26.32 -19.53
C SER A 408 -11.75 25.94 -20.97
N GLU A 409 -10.74 25.47 -21.70
CA GLU A 409 -10.88 24.95 -23.07
C GLU A 409 -11.10 23.45 -23.01
N VAL A 410 -12.15 22.97 -23.65
CA VAL A 410 -12.51 21.54 -23.69
C VAL A 410 -12.21 20.99 -25.07
N PHE A 411 -11.34 19.99 -25.13
CA PHE A 411 -11.00 19.28 -26.37
C PHE A 411 -11.70 17.91 -26.35
N ARG A 412 -12.50 17.64 -27.38
CA ARG A 412 -13.08 16.31 -27.59
C ARG A 412 -12.11 15.47 -28.43
N SER A 413 -11.99 14.20 -28.14
CA SER A 413 -10.96 13.26 -28.60
C SER A 413 -10.87 13.03 -30.11
N ASN A 414 -11.60 13.74 -30.95
CA ASN A 414 -11.64 13.54 -32.39
C ASN A 414 -11.13 14.76 -33.18
N ALA A 415 -9.85 15.10 -32.98
CA ALA A 415 -9.06 15.48 -34.13
C ALA A 415 -8.96 16.93 -34.60
N THR A 416 -9.35 17.91 -33.86
CA THR A 416 -8.97 19.28 -34.22
C THR A 416 -8.18 19.93 -33.09
N ASN A 417 -7.15 20.73 -33.46
CA ASN A 417 -6.40 21.55 -32.50
C ASN A 417 -7.24 22.74 -31.96
N GLU A 418 -8.49 22.80 -32.30
CA GLU A 418 -9.41 23.84 -31.81
C GLU A 418 -10.27 23.30 -30.68
N PRO A 419 -10.48 24.09 -29.60
CA PRO A 419 -11.32 23.70 -28.50
C PRO A 419 -12.79 23.57 -28.98
N SER A 420 -13.42 22.44 -28.66
CA SER A 420 -14.84 22.21 -28.98
C SER A 420 -15.78 23.09 -28.17
N GLU A 421 -15.31 23.60 -27.04
CA GLU A 421 -16.10 24.43 -26.11
C GLU A 421 -15.18 25.26 -25.21
N ILE A 422 -15.56 26.49 -24.91
CA ILE A 422 -14.89 27.38 -23.95
C ILE A 422 -15.88 27.66 -22.82
N ARG A 423 -15.49 27.39 -21.58
CA ARG A 423 -16.30 27.57 -20.37
C ARG A 423 -15.73 28.65 -19.47
N PRO A 424 -16.56 29.51 -18.87
CA PRO A 424 -16.10 30.37 -17.79
C PRO A 424 -15.71 29.51 -16.58
N THR A 425 -14.62 29.88 -15.89
CA THR A 425 -14.20 29.21 -14.67
C THR A 425 -14.31 30.12 -13.47
N ILE A 426 -14.61 29.51 -12.33
CA ILE A 426 -14.71 30.10 -11.00
C ILE A 426 -13.88 29.27 -10.01
N LEU A 427 -13.56 29.83 -8.85
CA LEU A 427 -12.93 29.11 -7.77
C LEU A 427 -13.96 28.75 -6.70
N MET A 428 -13.92 27.50 -6.24
CA MET A 428 -14.80 26.99 -5.18
C MET A 428 -14.02 26.07 -4.26
N ASP A 429 -14.38 26.11 -2.97
CA ASP A 429 -13.90 25.10 -2.02
C ASP A 429 -14.70 23.82 -2.18
N LEU A 430 -14.00 22.69 -2.24
CA LEU A 430 -14.58 21.36 -2.36
C LEU A 430 -14.21 20.50 -1.15
N THR A 431 -15.21 19.99 -0.45
CA THR A 431 -15.02 19.08 0.68
C THR A 431 -15.39 17.66 0.28
N PHE A 432 -14.45 16.73 0.46
CA PHE A 432 -14.62 15.31 0.20
C PHE A 432 -13.89 14.47 1.25
N ASN A 433 -14.52 13.43 1.75
CA ASN A 433 -13.96 12.52 2.76
C ASN A 433 -13.35 13.25 3.99
N GLY A 434 -13.99 14.34 4.43
CA GLY A 434 -13.55 15.14 5.58
C GLY A 434 -12.41 16.13 5.29
N PHE A 435 -11.95 16.26 4.03
CA PHE A 435 -10.93 17.22 3.61
C PHE A 435 -11.54 18.32 2.75
N THR A 436 -11.13 19.56 3.00
CA THR A 436 -11.51 20.71 2.17
C THR A 436 -10.33 21.09 1.28
N TYR A 437 -10.55 21.04 -0.02
CA TYR A 437 -9.63 21.47 -1.07
C TYR A 437 -10.02 22.90 -1.45
N LYS A 438 -9.11 23.83 -1.19
CA LYS A 438 -9.34 25.26 -1.39
C LYS A 438 -9.15 25.65 -2.87
N ASP A 439 -9.93 26.64 -3.30
CA ASP A 439 -9.77 27.29 -4.60
C ASP A 439 -9.72 26.32 -5.79
N VAL A 440 -10.56 25.29 -5.78
CA VAL A 440 -10.68 24.35 -6.89
C VAL A 440 -11.25 25.08 -8.11
N GLU A 441 -10.54 25.03 -9.24
CA GLU A 441 -11.00 25.62 -10.50
C GLU A 441 -12.14 24.79 -11.09
N ILE A 442 -13.30 25.41 -11.25
CA ILE A 442 -14.53 24.80 -11.74
C ILE A 442 -15.04 25.54 -12.98
N GLY A 443 -15.11 24.84 -14.10
CA GLY A 443 -15.77 25.33 -15.32
C GLY A 443 -17.27 25.05 -15.27
N LEU A 444 -18.06 26.03 -15.65
CA LEU A 444 -19.51 25.88 -15.71
C LEU A 444 -19.94 25.28 -17.05
N ASP A 445 -20.73 24.21 -16.99
CA ASP A 445 -21.12 23.40 -18.13
C ASP A 445 -22.64 23.36 -18.28
N GLN A 446 -23.15 23.84 -19.41
CA GLN A 446 -24.59 23.85 -19.72
C GLN A 446 -25.12 22.57 -20.37
N ARG A 447 -24.32 21.50 -20.42
CA ARG A 447 -24.76 20.23 -20.99
C ARG A 447 -25.96 19.67 -20.24
N PRO A 448 -26.79 18.82 -20.90
CA PRO A 448 -27.84 18.08 -20.20
C PRO A 448 -27.26 17.29 -19.01
N ARG A 449 -27.95 17.25 -17.89
CA ARG A 449 -27.54 16.50 -16.70
C ARG A 449 -27.31 15.04 -17.08
N SER A 450 -26.10 14.55 -16.86
CA SER A 450 -25.71 13.16 -17.09
C SER A 450 -25.41 12.49 -15.76
N GLY A 451 -26.40 11.99 -15.04
CA GLY A 451 -26.19 11.15 -13.85
C GLY A 451 -25.32 11.72 -12.71
N SER A 452 -24.50 12.75 -12.98
CA SER A 452 -23.66 13.48 -12.03
C SER A 452 -23.73 14.98 -12.28
N ASP A 453 -23.58 15.76 -11.23
CA ASP A 453 -23.63 17.23 -11.29
C ASP A 453 -22.24 17.82 -11.51
N LEU A 454 -21.20 17.15 -11.00
CA LEU A 454 -19.81 17.57 -11.10
C LEU A 454 -18.98 16.45 -11.73
N LEU A 455 -18.10 16.81 -12.67
CA LEU A 455 -17.04 15.96 -13.18
C LEU A 455 -15.72 16.43 -12.61
N VAL A 456 -15.06 15.56 -11.85
CA VAL A 456 -13.72 15.82 -11.31
C VAL A 456 -12.67 15.38 -12.32
N ASN A 457 -11.69 16.27 -12.58
CA ASN A 457 -10.60 16.03 -13.48
C ASN A 457 -9.46 15.21 -12.83
N ARG A 458 -8.53 14.71 -13.67
CA ARG A 458 -7.38 13.92 -13.21
C ARG A 458 -6.47 14.67 -12.24
N ASP A 459 -6.35 15.98 -12.40
CA ASP A 459 -5.42 16.77 -11.58
C ASP A 459 -5.95 16.92 -10.15
N LEU A 460 -7.24 17.15 -9.98
CA LEU A 460 -7.86 17.14 -8.65
C LEU A 460 -7.85 15.73 -8.04
N MET A 461 -8.08 14.66 -8.84
CA MET A 461 -7.95 13.29 -8.35
C MET A 461 -6.54 12.98 -7.82
N ARG A 462 -5.49 13.47 -8.51
CA ARG A 462 -4.11 13.35 -8.04
C ARG A 462 -3.89 14.11 -6.75
N LEU A 463 -4.41 15.32 -6.64
CA LEU A 463 -4.34 16.12 -5.43
C LEU A 463 -5.05 15.44 -4.25
N MET A 464 -6.21 14.83 -4.51
CA MET A 464 -6.98 14.05 -3.52
C MET A 464 -6.32 12.72 -3.19
N ASN A 465 -5.35 12.28 -3.96
CA ASN A 465 -4.68 11.00 -3.84
C ASN A 465 -5.65 9.80 -3.83
N ILE A 466 -6.59 9.79 -4.76
CA ILE A 466 -7.62 8.76 -4.89
C ILE A 466 -7.36 7.82 -6.05
N SER A 467 -7.76 6.55 -5.87
CA SER A 467 -7.96 5.59 -6.94
C SER A 467 -9.45 5.33 -7.13
N VAL A 468 -9.91 5.33 -8.38
CA VAL A 468 -11.31 5.14 -8.72
C VAL A 468 -11.59 3.67 -8.98
N ASN A 469 -12.50 3.07 -8.20
CA ASN A 469 -12.98 1.73 -8.46
C ASN A 469 -14.21 1.80 -9.38
N PRO A 470 -14.12 1.32 -10.65
CA PRO A 470 -15.22 1.41 -11.60
C PRO A 470 -16.40 0.49 -11.25
N ASN A 471 -16.21 -0.48 -10.36
CA ASN A 471 -17.25 -1.42 -9.95
C ASN A 471 -18.03 -0.96 -8.71
N ARG A 472 -17.69 0.21 -8.13
CA ARG A 472 -18.28 0.70 -6.89
C ARG A 472 -18.77 2.13 -7.00
N THR A 473 -19.81 2.45 -6.23
CA THR A 473 -20.34 3.80 -6.06
C THR A 473 -20.53 4.11 -4.59
N PHE A 474 -20.38 5.36 -4.19
CA PHE A 474 -20.60 5.85 -2.82
C PHE A 474 -19.85 5.07 -1.75
N VAL A 475 -18.55 4.81 -2.01
CA VAL A 475 -17.64 4.10 -1.08
C VAL A 475 -17.29 4.97 0.11
N LEU A 476 -17.04 6.26 -0.13
CA LEU A 476 -16.58 7.23 0.87
C LEU A 476 -17.67 8.23 1.27
N SER A 477 -18.82 8.21 0.62
CA SER A 477 -19.90 9.16 0.85
C SER A 477 -21.26 8.48 0.84
N LYS A 478 -22.26 9.15 1.43
CA LYS A 478 -23.64 8.70 1.36
C LYS A 478 -24.27 9.12 0.02
N ARG A 479 -25.01 8.21 -0.59
CA ARG A 479 -25.79 8.50 -1.81
C ARG A 479 -26.80 9.61 -1.51
N LEU A 480 -26.79 10.67 -2.32
CA LEU A 480 -27.86 11.66 -2.29
C LEU A 480 -29.14 11.02 -2.87
N ARG A 481 -30.24 11.12 -2.12
CA ARG A 481 -31.55 10.72 -2.68
C ARG A 481 -31.84 11.61 -3.88
N PRO A 482 -32.35 11.05 -4.98
CA PRO A 482 -32.86 11.89 -6.08
C PRO A 482 -33.92 12.82 -5.50
N VAL A 483 -33.88 14.10 -5.85
CA VAL A 483 -35.02 14.97 -5.63
C VAL A 483 -36.10 14.42 -6.55
N GLU A 484 -37.19 13.93 -5.99
CA GLU A 484 -38.35 13.48 -6.78
C GLU A 484 -38.83 14.67 -7.62
N LYS A 485 -38.51 14.64 -8.90
CA LYS A 485 -39.17 15.50 -9.88
C LYS A 485 -40.44 14.76 -10.31
N GLU A 486 -41.57 15.33 -9.98
CA GLU A 486 -42.85 14.94 -10.59
C GLU A 486 -42.68 14.89 -12.12
N GLY A 487 -42.77 13.68 -12.68
CA GLY A 487 -42.97 13.42 -14.09
C GLY A 487 -41.74 13.52 -15.01
N LYS A 488 -40.91 12.47 -15.02
CA LYS A 488 -40.39 11.76 -16.21
C LYS A 488 -39.42 10.68 -15.75
N GLN A 489 -39.77 9.43 -15.98
CA GLN A 489 -38.84 8.29 -15.81
C GLN A 489 -37.78 8.38 -16.89
N ASP A 490 -36.57 8.76 -16.52
CA ASP A 490 -35.41 8.54 -17.36
C ASP A 490 -35.00 7.06 -17.27
N LYS A 491 -35.23 6.35 -18.36
CA LYS A 491 -34.65 5.02 -18.57
C LYS A 491 -33.15 5.15 -18.71
N VAL A 492 -32.43 5.01 -17.64
CA VAL A 492 -30.99 4.74 -17.66
C VAL A 492 -30.84 3.26 -17.33
N GLY A 493 -30.50 2.49 -18.36
CA GLY A 493 -30.23 1.07 -18.21
C GLY A 493 -28.95 0.83 -17.40
N PHE A 494 -29.12 0.57 -16.15
CA PHE A 494 -28.33 -0.28 -15.26
C PHE A 494 -29.12 -0.35 -13.95
N GLU A 495 -29.79 -1.47 -13.73
CA GLU A 495 -30.38 -1.76 -12.43
C GLU A 495 -29.23 -2.06 -11.45
N PRO A 496 -29.19 -1.43 -10.26
CA PRO A 496 -28.31 -1.88 -9.19
C PRO A 496 -28.83 -3.21 -8.64
N ASP A 497 -27.89 -4.07 -8.26
CA ASP A 497 -28.14 -5.36 -7.63
C ASP A 497 -29.23 -5.27 -6.56
N LYS A 498 -30.23 -6.13 -6.68
CA LYS A 498 -31.22 -6.34 -5.64
C LYS A 498 -30.52 -6.92 -4.43
N GLU A 499 -30.61 -6.24 -3.29
CA GLU A 499 -30.33 -6.84 -1.99
C GLU A 499 -31.28 -8.03 -1.84
N ASP A 500 -30.72 -9.24 -1.80
CA ASP A 500 -31.42 -10.44 -1.37
C ASP A 500 -31.75 -10.29 0.12
N ASN A 501 -32.96 -9.83 0.40
CA ASN A 501 -33.62 -10.06 1.67
C ASN A 501 -34.24 -11.44 1.60
N ASP A 502 -33.53 -12.46 2.01
CA ASP A 502 -34.10 -13.72 2.43
C ASP A 502 -33.94 -13.87 3.94
N GLU A 503 -34.99 -13.41 4.63
CA GLU A 503 -35.43 -14.00 5.90
C GLU A 503 -35.99 -15.40 5.63
N LYS A 504 -35.25 -16.42 6.09
CA LYS A 504 -35.83 -17.59 6.78
C LYS A 504 -34.74 -18.46 7.35
#